data_dd604f3d7e4448ab01723e9316371321
#
_entry.id   dd604f3d7e4448ab01723e9316371321
#
_cell.length_a   1.000
_cell.length_b   1.000
_cell.length_c   1.000
_cell.angle_alpha   90.00
_cell.angle_beta   90.00
_cell.angle_gamma   90.00
#
_symmetry.space_group_name_H-M   'P 1'
#
loop_
_entity.id
_entity.type
_entity.pdbx_description
1 polymer ?
#
loop_
_entity_poly.entity_id
_entity_poly.type
_entity_poly.pdbx_seq_one_letter_code
_entity_poly.pdbx_strand_id
1 'polypeptide(L)'
;MSTFSGAGGLLIDVPKGAFRPAERKPWPQNDKPNPTVTHKRPQPLPPSAQIEPPIVIPRISVRQIVDAACMHFQVSLVEFMSPRRWEVLTDTRCVVGYLACQLTKLSLPTIGNVIGLDHTTIIHHRDRIKKLFAADADEKPLTHRQRALLDAVAVIRAKLVAETAQ
;
A
#
# COMPACT_ATOMS: atom_id res chain seq x y z
N MET A 1 7.02 -12.29 -64.33
CA MET A 1 7.07 -13.74 -64.13
C MET A 1 8.25 -14.02 -63.17
N SER A 2 7.95 -14.20 -61.87
CA SER A 2 8.94 -14.76 -60.93
C SER A 2 8.17 -15.37 -59.80
N THR A 3 8.09 -16.66 -59.81
CA THR A 3 7.49 -17.54 -58.81
C THR A 3 8.40 -17.63 -57.61
N PHE A 4 7.91 -17.25 -56.44
CA PHE A 4 8.61 -17.50 -55.18
C PHE A 4 7.92 -18.69 -54.50
N SER A 5 8.51 -19.85 -54.67
CA SER A 5 8.21 -21.08 -53.95
C SER A 5 9.19 -21.20 -52.80
N GLY A 6 8.72 -21.35 -51.57
CA GLY A 6 9.57 -21.50 -50.40
C GLY A 6 8.75 -21.94 -49.17
N ALA A 7 8.15 -23.11 -49.26
CA ALA A 7 7.60 -23.79 -48.10
C ALA A 7 8.74 -24.45 -47.30
N GLY A 8 9.07 -23.92 -46.14
CA GLY A 8 9.94 -24.53 -45.13
C GLY A 8 9.19 -24.63 -43.82
N GLY A 9 8.20 -25.50 -43.75
CA GLY A 9 7.56 -25.84 -42.47
C GLY A 9 8.52 -26.66 -41.64
N LEU A 10 9.09 -26.05 -40.57
CA LEU A 10 9.74 -26.81 -39.51
C LEU A 10 8.65 -27.51 -38.70
N LEU A 11 8.43 -28.76 -39.00
CA LEU A 11 7.69 -29.66 -38.12
C LEU A 11 8.54 -29.86 -36.85
N ILE A 12 8.19 -29.15 -35.80
CA ILE A 12 8.70 -29.46 -34.47
C ILE A 12 7.96 -30.72 -34.02
N ASP A 13 8.65 -31.84 -34.08
CA ASP A 13 8.16 -33.12 -33.55
C ASP A 13 8.11 -33.00 -32.02
N VAL A 14 6.91 -32.74 -31.50
CA VAL A 14 6.68 -32.73 -30.05
C VAL A 14 6.55 -34.20 -29.62
N PRO A 15 7.50 -34.74 -28.82
CA PRO A 15 7.41 -36.09 -28.36
C PRO A 15 6.11 -36.28 -27.57
N LYS A 16 5.24 -37.17 -28.04
CA LYS A 16 4.06 -37.68 -27.30
C LYS A 16 4.55 -38.51 -26.11
N GLY A 17 5.18 -37.88 -25.14
CA GLY A 17 5.72 -38.50 -23.95
C GLY A 17 5.10 -37.88 -22.72
N ALA A 18 4.02 -38.52 -22.26
CA ALA A 18 3.67 -38.70 -20.85
C ALA A 18 3.74 -37.45 -19.95
N PHE A 19 2.85 -36.49 -20.15
CA PHE A 19 2.40 -35.72 -18.99
C PHE A 19 1.53 -36.65 -18.13
N ARG A 20 2.16 -37.45 -17.26
CA ARG A 20 1.46 -38.10 -16.14
C ARG A 20 1.13 -37.00 -15.16
N PRO A 21 -0.14 -36.64 -14.92
CA PRO A 21 -0.47 -35.76 -13.81
C PRO A 21 0.05 -36.42 -12.54
N ALA A 22 0.95 -35.75 -11.83
CA ALA A 22 1.43 -36.23 -10.53
C ALA A 22 0.21 -36.52 -9.66
N GLU A 23 0.07 -37.74 -9.20
CA GLU A 23 -0.96 -38.15 -8.26
C GLU A 23 -0.88 -37.21 -7.06
N ARG A 24 -1.86 -36.32 -6.95
CA ARG A 24 -1.98 -35.44 -5.79
C ARG A 24 -2.20 -36.34 -4.59
N LYS A 25 -1.19 -36.41 -3.72
CA LYS A 25 -1.36 -37.10 -2.43
C LYS A 25 -2.59 -36.47 -1.76
N PRO A 26 -3.56 -37.28 -1.33
CA PRO A 26 -4.72 -36.76 -0.62
C PRO A 26 -4.23 -35.98 0.61
N TRP A 27 -4.81 -34.83 0.84
CA TRP A 27 -4.53 -34.00 2.03
C TRP A 27 -4.73 -34.85 3.27
N PRO A 28 -3.82 -34.77 4.26
CA PRO A 28 -4.02 -35.49 5.52
C PRO A 28 -5.38 -35.07 6.09
N GLN A 29 -6.27 -36.06 6.23
CA GLN A 29 -7.55 -35.84 6.90
C GLN A 29 -7.23 -35.46 8.34
N ASN A 30 -7.62 -34.24 8.72
CA ASN A 30 -7.38 -33.73 10.07
C ASN A 30 -8.53 -34.25 10.96
N ASP A 31 -8.40 -35.52 11.36
CA ASP A 31 -9.42 -36.25 12.19
C ASP A 31 -9.48 -35.72 13.64
N LYS A 32 -8.80 -34.61 13.93
CA LYS A 32 -8.96 -33.98 15.24
C LYS A 32 -10.30 -33.26 15.25
N PRO A 33 -11.22 -33.62 16.17
CA PRO A 33 -12.47 -32.88 16.32
C PRO A 33 -12.13 -31.40 16.57
N ASN A 34 -12.66 -30.56 15.70
CA ASN A 34 -12.54 -29.11 15.85
C ASN A 34 -13.08 -28.75 17.24
N PRO A 35 -12.29 -28.12 18.14
CA PRO A 35 -12.80 -27.77 19.45
C PRO A 35 -13.99 -26.85 19.22
N THR A 36 -15.15 -27.32 19.66
CA THR A 36 -16.40 -26.57 19.60
C THR A 36 -16.19 -25.25 20.34
N VAL A 37 -15.94 -24.17 19.58
CA VAL A 37 -15.86 -22.82 20.12
C VAL A 37 -17.27 -22.51 20.63
N THR A 38 -17.50 -22.77 21.90
CA THR A 38 -18.69 -22.31 22.60
C THR A 38 -18.64 -20.80 22.60
N HIS A 39 -19.32 -20.16 21.65
CA HIS A 39 -19.58 -18.74 21.69
C HIS A 39 -20.38 -18.45 22.96
N LYS A 40 -19.65 -18.09 24.02
CA LYS A 40 -20.27 -17.56 25.22
C LYS A 40 -21.07 -16.35 24.78
N ARG A 41 -22.41 -16.47 24.86
CA ARG A 41 -23.32 -15.37 24.52
C ARG A 41 -22.82 -14.11 25.22
N PRO A 42 -22.62 -12.98 24.51
CA PRO A 42 -22.20 -11.73 25.16
C PRO A 42 -23.16 -11.42 26.29
N GLN A 43 -22.65 -11.22 27.49
CA GLN A 43 -23.48 -10.81 28.62
C GLN A 43 -24.03 -9.42 28.31
N PRO A 44 -25.31 -9.13 28.59
CA PRO A 44 -25.86 -7.79 28.46
C PRO A 44 -25.02 -6.85 29.32
N LEU A 45 -24.52 -5.78 28.69
CA LEU A 45 -23.75 -4.74 29.36
C LEU A 45 -24.57 -4.15 30.49
N PRO A 46 -23.99 -3.87 31.67
CA PRO A 46 -24.69 -3.25 32.77
C PRO A 46 -25.25 -1.88 32.34
N PRO A 47 -26.48 -1.54 32.70
CA PRO A 47 -27.20 -0.35 32.20
C PRO A 47 -26.67 1.00 32.70
N SER A 48 -25.50 1.06 33.28
CA SER A 48 -25.01 2.25 33.99
C SER A 48 -23.56 2.61 33.72
N ALA A 49 -23.01 2.26 32.56
CA ALA A 49 -21.78 2.92 32.12
C ALA A 49 -22.20 4.30 31.55
N GLN A 50 -22.06 5.35 32.35
CA GLN A 50 -22.01 6.71 31.81
C GLN A 50 -20.93 6.70 30.74
N ILE A 51 -21.37 6.73 29.48
CA ILE A 51 -20.47 6.87 28.32
C ILE A 51 -19.98 8.31 28.44
N GLU A 52 -18.84 8.49 29.10
CA GLU A 52 -18.10 9.74 28.96
C GLU A 52 -17.94 10.01 27.48
N PRO A 53 -18.23 11.24 27.00
CA PRO A 53 -18.05 11.55 25.58
C PRO A 53 -16.62 11.15 25.21
N PRO A 54 -16.44 10.41 24.12
CA PRO A 54 -15.10 9.96 23.73
C PRO A 54 -14.21 11.20 23.64
N ILE A 55 -13.13 11.20 24.42
CA ILE A 55 -12.09 12.24 24.30
C ILE A 55 -11.64 12.17 22.84
N VAL A 56 -12.09 13.14 22.04
CA VAL A 56 -11.71 13.26 20.64
C VAL A 56 -10.26 13.73 20.63
N ILE A 57 -9.34 12.78 20.75
CA ILE A 57 -7.93 13.05 20.46
C ILE A 57 -7.89 13.36 18.96
N PRO A 58 -7.51 14.56 18.56
CA PRO A 58 -7.42 14.93 17.14
C PRO A 58 -6.47 13.96 16.44
N ARG A 59 -7.04 13.01 15.72
CA ARG A 59 -6.26 12.00 14.98
C ARG A 59 -6.16 12.44 13.55
N ILE A 60 -4.94 12.56 13.08
CA ILE A 60 -4.69 12.83 11.66
C ILE A 60 -5.29 11.67 10.85
N SER A 61 -6.21 12.00 9.95
CA SER A 61 -6.80 11.02 9.03
C SER A 61 -5.96 10.89 7.76
N VAL A 62 -6.03 9.71 7.11
CA VAL A 62 -5.35 9.51 5.81
C VAL A 62 -5.82 10.52 4.78
N ARG A 63 -7.09 10.92 4.82
CA ARG A 63 -7.65 11.90 3.89
C ARG A 63 -7.01 13.28 4.04
N GLN A 64 -6.82 13.75 5.27
CA GLN A 64 -6.09 15.01 5.53
C GLN A 64 -4.66 14.95 5.00
N ILE A 65 -3.99 13.80 5.13
CA ILE A 65 -2.65 13.62 4.56
C ILE A 65 -2.67 13.70 3.04
N VAL A 66 -3.66 13.08 2.39
CA VAL A 66 -3.85 13.14 0.94
C VAL A 66 -4.10 14.57 0.48
N ASP A 67 -5.02 15.28 1.14
CA ASP A 67 -5.37 16.66 0.80
C ASP A 67 -4.16 17.60 0.95
N ALA A 68 -3.42 17.49 2.05
CA ALA A 68 -2.21 18.27 2.28
C ALA A 68 -1.10 17.99 1.24
N ALA A 69 -0.93 16.72 0.85
CA ALA A 69 0.03 16.32 -0.17
C ALA A 69 -0.40 16.80 -1.58
N CYS A 70 -1.67 16.66 -1.93
CA CYS A 70 -2.21 17.15 -3.19
C CYS A 70 -2.02 18.67 -3.33
N MET A 71 -2.26 19.42 -2.27
CA MET A 71 -1.99 20.87 -2.25
C MET A 71 -0.51 21.19 -2.44
N HIS A 72 0.38 20.45 -1.76
CA HIS A 72 1.83 20.70 -1.84
C HIS A 72 2.38 20.44 -3.25
N PHE A 73 1.96 19.34 -3.88
CA PHE A 73 2.41 18.95 -5.22
C PHE A 73 1.57 19.55 -6.36
N GLN A 74 0.56 20.36 -6.04
CA GLN A 74 -0.38 20.96 -7.01
C GLN A 74 -1.05 19.92 -7.90
N VAL A 75 -1.41 18.78 -7.31
CA VAL A 75 -2.09 17.65 -7.96
C VAL A 75 -3.55 17.64 -7.54
N SER A 76 -4.47 17.44 -8.47
CA SER A 76 -5.88 17.26 -8.12
C SER A 76 -6.12 15.88 -7.48
N LEU A 77 -7.13 15.78 -6.61
CA LEU A 77 -7.51 14.50 -5.99
C LEU A 77 -7.90 13.44 -7.05
N VAL A 78 -8.52 13.89 -8.14
CA VAL A 78 -8.92 13.02 -9.26
C VAL A 78 -7.69 12.43 -9.95
N GLU A 79 -6.65 13.23 -10.20
CA GLU A 79 -5.39 12.77 -10.77
C GLU A 79 -4.64 11.85 -9.80
N PHE A 80 -4.62 12.20 -8.52
CA PHE A 80 -4.01 11.35 -7.49
C PHE A 80 -4.62 9.95 -7.46
N MET A 81 -5.95 9.83 -7.57
CA MET A 81 -6.67 8.55 -7.59
C MET A 81 -6.62 7.85 -8.96
N SER A 82 -6.13 8.51 -10.00
CA SER A 82 -6.05 7.92 -11.34
C SER A 82 -4.98 6.83 -11.45
N PRO A 83 -5.10 5.87 -12.40
CA PRO A 83 -4.08 4.83 -12.62
C PRO A 83 -2.80 5.37 -13.28
N ARG A 84 -2.73 6.65 -13.57
CA ARG A 84 -1.57 7.27 -14.22
C ARG A 84 -0.32 7.17 -13.36
N ARG A 85 0.84 6.98 -14.01
CA ARG A 85 2.14 6.80 -13.34
C ARG A 85 3.11 7.95 -13.64
N TRP A 86 2.60 9.18 -13.73
CA TRP A 86 3.47 10.34 -13.86
C TRP A 86 4.35 10.48 -12.63
N GLU A 87 5.55 11.02 -12.82
CA GLU A 87 6.54 11.13 -11.75
C GLU A 87 6.01 11.86 -10.52
N VAL A 88 5.34 13.01 -10.74
CA VAL A 88 4.75 13.82 -9.68
C VAL A 88 3.70 13.02 -8.89
N LEU A 89 2.82 12.29 -9.59
CA LEU A 89 1.81 11.45 -8.94
C LEU A 89 2.43 10.31 -8.12
N THR A 90 3.49 9.70 -8.66
CA THR A 90 4.20 8.64 -7.96
C THR A 90 4.89 9.18 -6.70
N ASP A 91 5.50 10.36 -6.79
CA ASP A 91 6.15 11.03 -5.67
C ASP A 91 5.14 11.45 -4.60
N THR A 92 4.00 12.03 -5.01
CA THR A 92 2.90 12.36 -4.10
C THR A 92 2.40 11.11 -3.36
N ARG A 93 2.18 9.99 -4.08
CA ARG A 93 1.75 8.72 -3.47
C ARG A 93 2.80 8.14 -2.53
N CYS A 94 4.10 8.28 -2.85
CA CYS A 94 5.18 7.86 -1.95
C CYS A 94 5.14 8.63 -0.63
N VAL A 95 5.00 9.96 -0.69
CA VAL A 95 4.94 10.82 0.50
C VAL A 95 3.69 10.50 1.33
N VAL A 96 2.52 10.39 0.70
CA VAL A 96 1.27 10.02 1.37
C VAL A 96 1.37 8.65 2.04
N GLY A 97 1.86 7.63 1.33
CA GLY A 97 2.01 6.28 1.87
C GLY A 97 2.95 6.25 3.09
N TYR A 98 4.06 6.98 3.03
CA TYR A 98 4.99 7.10 4.15
C TYR A 98 4.36 7.82 5.35
N LEU A 99 3.77 8.99 5.14
CA LEU A 99 3.15 9.79 6.22
C LEU A 99 1.95 9.08 6.85
N ALA A 100 1.13 8.40 6.05
CA ALA A 100 0.01 7.61 6.56
C ALA A 100 0.48 6.50 7.51
N CYS A 101 1.59 5.82 7.19
CA CYS A 101 2.19 4.81 8.08
C CYS A 101 2.78 5.42 9.36
N GLN A 102 3.24 6.66 9.33
CA GLN A 102 3.87 7.32 10.48
C GLN A 102 2.88 8.01 11.41
N LEU A 103 1.87 8.67 10.84
CA LEU A 103 0.96 9.54 11.56
C LEU A 103 -0.36 8.86 11.93
N THR A 104 -0.65 7.70 11.34
CA THR A 104 -1.87 6.94 11.64
C THR A 104 -1.54 5.58 12.23
N LYS A 105 -2.46 5.05 13.04
CA LYS A 105 -2.35 3.68 13.59
C LYS A 105 -3.08 2.65 12.71
N LEU A 106 -3.38 3.01 11.46
CA LEU A 106 -4.11 2.15 10.55
C LEU A 106 -3.23 1.04 9.98
N SER A 107 -3.84 -0.09 9.65
CA SER A 107 -3.15 -1.18 8.97
C SER A 107 -2.81 -0.80 7.52
N LEU A 108 -1.75 -1.40 6.98
CA LEU A 108 -1.34 -1.15 5.58
C LEU A 108 -2.46 -1.43 4.56
N PRO A 109 -3.24 -2.52 4.68
CA PRO A 109 -4.39 -2.74 3.80
C PRO A 109 -5.45 -1.63 3.92
N THR A 110 -5.72 -1.14 5.13
CA THR A 110 -6.67 -0.04 5.35
C THR A 110 -6.19 1.25 4.69
N ILE A 111 -4.92 1.59 4.85
CA ILE A 111 -4.31 2.74 4.18
C ILE A 111 -4.41 2.58 2.67
N GLY A 112 -4.05 1.40 2.14
CA GLY A 112 -4.13 1.09 0.72
C GLY A 112 -5.52 1.29 0.15
N ASN A 113 -6.55 0.79 0.82
CA ASN A 113 -7.94 0.94 0.41
C ASN A 113 -8.39 2.41 0.33
N VAL A 114 -7.96 3.25 1.29
CA VAL A 114 -8.29 4.69 1.27
C VAL A 114 -7.61 5.43 0.12
N ILE A 115 -6.38 5.05 -0.21
CA ILE A 115 -5.57 5.72 -1.26
C ILE A 115 -5.82 5.11 -2.65
N GLY A 116 -6.49 3.95 -2.72
CA GLY A 116 -6.67 3.20 -3.97
C GLY A 116 -5.41 2.48 -4.45
N LEU A 117 -4.55 2.06 -3.52
CA LEU A 117 -3.30 1.35 -3.79
C LEU A 117 -3.25 0.00 -3.04
N ASP A 118 -2.54 -0.95 -3.63
CA ASP A 118 -2.25 -2.21 -2.95
C ASP A 118 -1.31 -2.00 -1.74
N HIS A 119 -1.50 -2.80 -0.69
CA HIS A 119 -0.68 -2.72 0.53
C HIS A 119 0.81 -2.94 0.27
N THR A 120 1.17 -3.77 -0.72
CA THR A 120 2.58 -3.99 -1.12
C THR A 120 3.18 -2.71 -1.71
N THR A 121 2.39 -1.95 -2.47
CA THR A 121 2.79 -0.64 -2.99
C THR A 121 3.05 0.35 -1.85
N ILE A 122 2.24 0.34 -0.80
CA ILE A 122 2.45 1.18 0.38
C ILE A 122 3.76 0.80 1.10
N ILE A 123 4.07 -0.49 1.21
CA ILE A 123 5.36 -0.95 1.77
C ILE A 123 6.52 -0.39 0.95
N HIS A 124 6.47 -0.52 -0.39
CA HIS A 124 7.52 0.01 -1.26
C HIS A 124 7.68 1.54 -1.15
N HIS A 125 6.59 2.27 -1.07
CA HIS A 125 6.60 3.72 -0.88
C HIS A 125 7.25 4.11 0.45
N ARG A 126 6.85 3.47 1.54
CA ARG A 126 7.43 3.67 2.86
C ARG A 126 8.92 3.38 2.88
N ASP A 127 9.33 2.24 2.33
CA ASP A 127 10.73 1.80 2.38
C ASP A 127 11.62 2.66 1.47
N ARG A 128 11.07 3.17 0.35
CA ARG A 128 11.75 4.12 -0.51
C ARG A 128 12.10 5.41 0.25
N ILE A 129 11.14 6.00 0.94
CA ILE A 129 11.38 7.23 1.71
C ILE A 129 12.33 6.97 2.90
N LYS A 130 12.18 5.83 3.60
CA LYS A 130 13.12 5.45 4.67
C LYS A 130 14.56 5.34 4.18
N LYS A 131 14.78 4.76 2.99
CA LYS A 131 16.11 4.67 2.38
C LYS A 131 16.68 6.04 2.04
N LEU A 132 15.85 6.99 1.62
CA LEU A 132 16.29 8.36 1.35
C LEU A 132 16.70 9.08 2.64
N PHE A 133 15.95 8.93 3.74
CA PHE A 133 16.35 9.48 5.03
C PHE A 133 17.66 8.86 5.55
N ALA A 134 17.86 7.56 5.37
CA ALA A 134 19.11 6.90 5.75
C ALA A 134 20.28 7.41 4.89
N ALA A 135 20.07 7.61 3.59
CA ALA A 135 21.10 8.15 2.69
C ALA A 135 21.46 9.60 3.03
N ASP A 136 20.48 10.42 3.41
CA ASP A 136 20.69 11.80 3.86
C ASP A 136 21.48 11.83 5.19
N ALA A 137 21.14 10.95 6.13
CA ALA A 137 21.86 10.81 7.39
C ALA A 137 23.32 10.32 7.21
N ASP A 138 23.57 9.50 6.18
CA ASP A 138 24.92 9.02 5.81
C ASP A 138 25.69 10.04 4.93
N GLU A 139 25.18 11.26 4.76
CA GLU A 139 25.74 12.31 3.91
C GLU A 139 25.99 11.87 2.45
N LYS A 140 25.25 10.87 1.96
CA LYS A 140 25.35 10.41 0.59
C LYS A 140 24.74 11.45 -0.38
N PRO A 141 25.35 11.63 -1.56
CA PRO A 141 24.81 12.56 -2.54
C PRO A 141 23.41 12.16 -3.00
N LEU A 142 22.41 12.97 -2.65
CA LEU A 142 21.05 12.84 -3.11
C LEU A 142 20.82 13.66 -4.37
N THR A 143 20.03 13.14 -5.30
CA THR A 143 19.58 13.91 -6.46
C THR A 143 18.63 15.03 -6.00
N HIS A 144 18.52 16.09 -6.80
CA HIS A 144 17.59 17.20 -6.52
C HIS A 144 16.16 16.71 -6.23
N ARG A 145 15.66 15.77 -7.02
CA ARG A 145 14.33 15.16 -6.83
C ARG A 145 14.20 14.40 -5.50
N GLN A 146 15.24 13.65 -5.11
CA GLN A 146 15.25 12.92 -3.84
C GLN A 146 15.21 13.88 -2.66
N ARG A 147 15.95 14.97 -2.73
CA ARG A 147 15.94 16.02 -1.69
C ARG A 147 14.58 16.71 -1.62
N ALA A 148 14.00 17.07 -2.76
CA ALA A 148 12.66 17.63 -2.81
C ALA A 148 11.58 16.72 -2.18
N LEU A 149 11.74 15.39 -2.30
CA LEU A 149 10.84 14.44 -1.62
C LEU A 149 10.96 14.49 -0.10
N LEU A 150 12.18 14.59 0.43
CA LEU A 150 12.40 14.68 1.88
C LEU A 150 11.87 16.01 2.43
N ASP A 151 12.10 17.10 1.71
CA ASP A 151 11.57 18.43 2.06
C ASP A 151 10.04 18.43 2.07
N ALA A 152 9.41 17.80 1.07
CA ALA A 152 7.97 17.67 1.02
C ALA A 152 7.41 16.88 2.23
N VAL A 153 8.07 15.78 2.62
CA VAL A 153 7.68 15.01 3.82
C VAL A 153 7.76 15.88 5.07
N ALA A 154 8.84 16.67 5.24
CA ALA A 154 9.04 17.53 6.40
C ALA A 154 7.97 18.64 6.46
N VAL A 155 7.72 19.33 5.34
CA VAL A 155 6.75 20.44 5.23
C VAL A 155 5.33 19.94 5.51
N ILE A 156 4.90 18.85 4.84
CA ILE A 156 3.54 18.31 5.00
C ILE A 156 3.33 17.81 6.42
N ARG A 157 4.33 17.11 7.00
CA ARG A 157 4.28 16.66 8.39
C ARG A 157 4.11 17.83 9.36
N ALA A 158 4.91 18.89 9.22
CA ALA A 158 4.83 20.06 10.07
C ALA A 158 3.46 20.72 10.00
N LYS A 159 2.91 20.86 8.78
CA LYS A 159 1.57 21.43 8.56
C LYS A 159 0.48 20.61 9.27
N LEU A 160 0.47 19.30 9.09
CA LEU A 160 -0.53 18.42 9.70
C LEU A 160 -0.45 18.43 11.24
N VAL A 161 0.74 18.45 11.80
CA VAL A 161 0.94 18.54 13.25
C VAL A 161 0.44 19.89 13.79
N ALA A 162 0.71 20.98 13.09
CA ALA A 162 0.23 22.30 13.47
C ALA A 162 -1.30 22.40 13.44
N GLU A 163 -1.96 21.83 12.43
CA GLU A 163 -3.42 21.78 12.32
C GLU A 163 -4.10 20.94 13.43
N THR A 164 -3.41 19.94 13.96
CA THR A 164 -3.95 19.11 15.06
C THR A 164 -3.71 19.70 16.45
N ALA A 165 -2.87 20.73 16.57
CA ALA A 165 -2.54 21.40 17.82
C ALA A 165 -3.50 22.57 18.15
N GLN A 166 -4.40 22.92 17.21
CA GLN A 166 -5.41 23.98 17.40
C GLN A 166 -6.75 23.38 17.85
#